data_cc056e8269ce441245af75c49ce5fba5
#
_entry.id   cc056e8269ce441245af75c49ce5fba5
#
_cell.length_a   1.000
_cell.length_b   1.000
_cell.length_c   1.000
_cell.angle_alpha   90.00
_cell.angle_beta   90.00
_cell.angle_gamma   90.00
#
_symmetry.space_group_name_H-M   'P 1'
#
loop_
_entity.id
_entity.type
_entity.pdbx_description
1 polymer ?
#
loop_
_entity_poly.entity_id
_entity_poly.type
_entity_poly.pdbx_seq_one_letter_code
_entity_poly.pdbx_strand_id
1 'polypeptide(L)'
;MSRTNRDISDNTLLEFTRQLVRIVPSIETLEEELKRLSSAIKPSEFTRGDYNQVLFSLERIYYITLLMKELQEYFSSRIQFGGGVVLNYVFMPQLDVPRFTFDLDSSWRERVSSKRVILGEIVGFNKYLSEKYPICLPVSADKCLKLMTVEYDVEKDYFPHVLSLRLPVITRWSGVEFYNYVKVSTGLELDYTALSKLRKCFQSAISVRDARVDYVRFEITLEPGYPCTELEVDLPFKLGRVKLNITELEYQLASKLVFKIGWNFGADLQANLHDVLKAILDMRLLVLVDDFKFKNYVELLASSRGLKLRDIRDNIERNTSELLKISDYLWSGFHYLLIRAKYKDLSKLILDTVRRIYGIT
;
A
#
# COMPACT_ATOMS: atom_id res chain seq x y z
N MET A 1 -44.54 11.97 6.73
CA MET A 1 -44.14 11.82 5.30
C MET A 1 -43.58 10.43 5.12
N SER A 2 -44.35 9.52 4.56
CA SER A 2 -43.94 8.13 4.26
C SER A 2 -42.87 8.17 3.16
N ARG A 3 -41.60 7.98 3.52
CA ARG A 3 -40.56 7.68 2.53
C ARG A 3 -40.80 6.26 2.05
N THR A 4 -41.45 6.12 0.91
CA THR A 4 -41.50 4.85 0.20
C THR A 4 -40.07 4.45 -0.16
N ASN A 5 -39.49 3.59 0.65
CA ASN A 5 -38.28 2.84 0.28
C ASN A 5 -38.68 1.99 -0.93
N ARG A 6 -38.38 2.46 -2.14
CA ARG A 6 -38.51 1.63 -3.34
C ARG A 6 -37.49 0.51 -3.25
N ASP A 7 -38.01 -0.72 -3.31
CA ASP A 7 -37.17 -1.92 -3.23
C ASP A 7 -36.09 -1.94 -4.32
N ILE A 8 -34.87 -2.36 -3.94
CA ILE A 8 -33.79 -2.59 -4.90
C ILE A 8 -34.19 -3.74 -5.82
N SER A 9 -34.18 -3.51 -7.14
CA SER A 9 -34.59 -4.52 -8.12
C SER A 9 -33.61 -5.69 -8.19
N ASP A 10 -34.09 -6.86 -8.52
CA ASP A 10 -33.28 -8.07 -8.68
C ASP A 10 -32.25 -7.91 -9.81
N ASN A 11 -32.56 -7.16 -10.87
CA ASN A 11 -31.60 -6.83 -11.95
C ASN A 11 -30.45 -5.98 -11.44
N THR A 12 -30.70 -4.97 -10.60
CA THR A 12 -29.68 -4.14 -9.98
C THR A 12 -28.78 -4.98 -9.09
N LEU A 13 -29.35 -5.91 -8.33
CA LEU A 13 -28.57 -6.80 -7.45
C LEU A 13 -27.73 -7.81 -8.26
N LEU A 14 -28.26 -8.32 -9.36
CA LEU A 14 -27.53 -9.22 -10.25
C LEU A 14 -26.34 -8.50 -10.89
N GLU A 15 -26.54 -7.28 -11.36
CA GLU A 15 -25.46 -6.48 -11.94
C GLU A 15 -24.40 -6.14 -10.89
N PHE A 16 -24.80 -5.75 -9.69
CA PHE A 16 -23.86 -5.53 -8.57
C PHE A 16 -23.05 -6.79 -8.24
N THR A 17 -23.70 -7.95 -8.21
CA THR A 17 -23.01 -9.23 -7.98
C THR A 17 -21.95 -9.50 -9.05
N ARG A 18 -22.27 -9.25 -10.34
CA ARG A 18 -21.29 -9.40 -11.44
C ARG A 18 -20.12 -8.44 -11.31
N GLN A 19 -20.38 -7.21 -10.88
CA GLN A 19 -19.32 -6.20 -10.66
C GLN A 19 -18.41 -6.61 -9.51
N LEU A 20 -18.96 -7.13 -8.42
CA LEU A 20 -18.17 -7.62 -7.27
C LEU A 20 -17.17 -8.71 -7.69
N VAL A 21 -17.64 -9.71 -8.44
CA VAL A 21 -16.78 -10.83 -8.90
C VAL A 21 -15.61 -10.35 -9.75
N ARG A 22 -15.78 -9.26 -10.49
CA ARG A 22 -14.72 -8.72 -11.38
C ARG A 22 -13.65 -7.93 -10.63
N ILE A 23 -13.98 -7.38 -9.46
CA ILE A 23 -13.12 -6.43 -8.76
C ILE A 23 -12.50 -7.03 -7.50
N VAL A 24 -13.26 -7.82 -6.74
CA VAL A 24 -12.75 -8.45 -5.53
C VAL A 24 -11.92 -9.68 -5.93
N PRO A 25 -10.63 -9.76 -5.53
CA PRO A 25 -9.80 -10.91 -5.88
C PRO A 25 -10.38 -12.19 -5.28
N SER A 26 -10.34 -13.31 -6.00
CA SER A 26 -10.75 -14.60 -5.43
C SER A 26 -9.78 -15.06 -4.36
N ILE A 27 -10.22 -15.97 -3.47
CA ILE A 27 -9.32 -16.57 -2.46
C ILE A 27 -8.18 -17.31 -3.14
N GLU A 28 -8.47 -18.02 -4.23
CA GLU A 28 -7.49 -18.75 -5.01
C GLU A 28 -6.41 -17.79 -5.58
N THR A 29 -6.80 -16.60 -6.05
CA THR A 29 -5.87 -15.57 -6.52
C THR A 29 -4.94 -15.11 -5.39
N LEU A 30 -5.47 -14.92 -4.17
CA LEU A 30 -4.67 -14.54 -3.01
C LEU A 30 -3.72 -15.67 -2.57
N GLU A 31 -4.19 -16.92 -2.60
CA GLU A 31 -3.36 -18.10 -2.26
C GLU A 31 -2.25 -18.36 -3.29
N GLU A 32 -2.53 -18.16 -4.57
CA GLU A 32 -1.50 -18.25 -5.62
C GLU A 32 -0.43 -17.18 -5.43
N GLU A 33 -0.83 -15.96 -5.08
CA GLU A 33 0.11 -14.88 -4.79
C GLU A 33 0.91 -15.17 -3.51
N LEU A 34 0.27 -15.73 -2.47
CA LEU A 34 0.99 -16.19 -1.28
C LEU A 34 2.05 -17.24 -1.66
N LYS A 35 1.72 -18.22 -2.49
CA LYS A 35 2.69 -19.21 -2.96
C LYS A 35 3.84 -18.58 -3.72
N ARG A 36 3.57 -17.58 -4.57
CA ARG A 36 4.60 -16.85 -5.31
C ARG A 36 5.56 -16.10 -4.39
N LEU A 37 5.02 -15.36 -3.42
CA LEU A 37 5.80 -14.55 -2.46
C LEU A 37 6.50 -15.41 -1.41
N SER A 38 5.96 -16.57 -1.11
CA SER A 38 6.42 -17.44 -0.03
C SER A 38 6.96 -18.79 -0.52
N SER A 39 7.50 -18.85 -1.73
CA SER A 39 8.05 -20.10 -2.30
C SER A 39 9.07 -20.79 -1.37
N ALA A 40 9.69 -20.02 -0.46
CA ALA A 40 10.60 -20.51 0.57
C ALA A 40 9.92 -20.79 1.94
N ILE A 41 8.60 -20.59 2.07
CA ILE A 41 7.86 -20.75 3.32
C ILE A 41 6.85 -21.88 3.17
N LYS A 42 6.88 -22.85 4.11
CA LYS A 42 5.87 -23.91 4.12
C LYS A 42 4.54 -23.37 4.70
N PRO A 43 3.38 -23.74 4.14
CA PRO A 43 2.08 -23.36 4.70
C PRO A 43 1.91 -23.69 6.18
N SER A 44 2.54 -24.78 6.65
CA SER A 44 2.57 -25.20 8.06
C SER A 44 3.30 -24.24 9.00
N GLU A 45 4.03 -23.26 8.48
CA GLU A 45 4.70 -22.23 9.28
C GLU A 45 3.74 -21.13 9.78
N PHE A 46 2.51 -21.11 9.25
CA PHE A 46 1.48 -20.17 9.68
C PHE A 46 0.53 -20.82 10.67
N THR A 47 0.22 -20.11 11.77
CA THR A 47 -0.98 -20.43 12.53
C THR A 47 -2.23 -20.11 11.70
N ARG A 48 -3.40 -20.67 12.06
CA ARG A 48 -4.67 -20.33 11.39
C ARG A 48 -4.97 -18.83 11.44
N GLY A 49 -4.62 -18.17 12.54
CA GLY A 49 -4.80 -16.72 12.70
C GLY A 49 -3.87 -15.93 11.78
N ASP A 50 -2.60 -16.29 11.72
CA ASP A 50 -1.62 -15.66 10.83
C ASP A 50 -1.99 -15.85 9.36
N TYR A 51 -2.47 -17.04 8.97
CA TYR A 51 -2.91 -17.30 7.59
C TYR A 51 -4.02 -16.35 7.15
N ASN A 52 -5.07 -16.17 7.97
CA ASN A 52 -6.14 -15.22 7.67
C ASN A 52 -5.62 -13.78 7.58
N GLN A 53 -4.70 -13.38 8.45
CA GLN A 53 -4.09 -12.04 8.39
C GLN A 53 -3.21 -11.86 7.15
N VAL A 54 -2.53 -12.90 6.69
CA VAL A 54 -1.78 -12.87 5.43
C VAL A 54 -2.73 -12.66 4.25
N LEU A 55 -3.80 -13.44 4.15
CA LEU A 55 -4.79 -13.27 3.07
C LEU A 55 -5.43 -11.88 3.10
N PHE A 56 -5.76 -11.38 4.29
CA PHE A 56 -6.23 -10.02 4.47
C PHE A 56 -5.22 -8.96 3.95
N SER A 57 -3.95 -9.13 4.31
CA SER A 57 -2.89 -8.23 3.86
C SER A 57 -2.72 -8.29 2.33
N LEU A 58 -2.78 -9.49 1.76
CA LEU A 58 -2.70 -9.68 0.30
C LEU A 58 -3.90 -9.06 -0.43
N GLU A 59 -5.11 -9.11 0.13
CA GLU A 59 -6.28 -8.45 -0.45
C GLU A 59 -6.08 -6.92 -0.51
N ARG A 60 -5.53 -6.30 0.52
CA ARG A 60 -5.18 -4.86 0.48
C ARG A 60 -4.11 -4.56 -0.56
N ILE A 61 -3.08 -5.39 -0.64
CA ILE A 61 -2.00 -5.23 -1.62
C ILE A 61 -2.52 -5.36 -3.05
N TYR A 62 -3.48 -6.26 -3.29
CA TYR A 62 -4.13 -6.37 -4.58
C TYR A 62 -4.70 -5.02 -5.03
N TYR A 63 -5.47 -4.36 -4.18
CA TYR A 63 -6.06 -3.06 -4.53
C TYR A 63 -5.01 -1.95 -4.67
N ILE A 64 -3.95 -1.96 -3.87
CA ILE A 64 -2.84 -1.01 -4.01
C ILE A 64 -2.14 -1.19 -5.35
N THR A 65 -1.86 -2.43 -5.71
CA THR A 65 -1.19 -2.77 -6.97
C THR A 65 -2.09 -2.46 -8.18
N LEU A 66 -3.39 -2.73 -8.06
CA LEU A 66 -4.39 -2.36 -9.05
C LEU A 66 -4.43 -0.83 -9.24
N LEU A 67 -4.50 -0.08 -8.14
CA LEU A 67 -4.47 1.39 -8.18
C LEU A 67 -3.18 1.92 -8.81
N MET A 68 -2.02 1.36 -8.45
CA MET A 68 -0.73 1.73 -9.05
C MET A 68 -0.74 1.53 -10.59
N LYS A 69 -1.27 0.40 -11.05
CA LYS A 69 -1.45 0.12 -12.48
C LYS A 69 -2.35 1.18 -13.15
N GLU A 70 -3.53 1.42 -12.58
CA GLU A 70 -4.51 2.34 -13.16
C GLU A 70 -3.99 3.79 -13.21
N LEU A 71 -3.28 4.23 -12.15
CA LEU A 71 -2.62 5.53 -12.12
C LEU A 71 -1.55 5.63 -13.22
N GLN A 72 -0.75 4.58 -13.41
CA GLN A 72 0.27 4.56 -14.47
C GLN A 72 -0.35 4.59 -15.86
N GLU A 73 -1.39 3.78 -16.11
CA GLU A 73 -2.08 3.73 -17.40
C GLU A 73 -2.72 5.08 -17.76
N TYR A 74 -3.33 5.76 -16.78
CA TYR A 74 -4.01 7.03 -17.01
C TYR A 74 -3.05 8.22 -17.10
N PHE A 75 -2.13 8.36 -16.12
CA PHE A 75 -1.24 9.52 -16.05
C PHE A 75 0.07 9.34 -16.83
N SER A 76 0.39 8.11 -17.24
CA SER A 76 1.56 7.80 -18.06
C SER A 76 2.87 8.37 -17.47
N SER A 77 3.58 9.23 -18.21
CA SER A 77 4.86 9.83 -17.80
C SER A 77 4.74 10.90 -16.71
N ARG A 78 3.53 11.34 -16.36
CA ARG A 78 3.30 12.41 -15.37
C ARG A 78 3.38 11.93 -13.92
N ILE A 79 3.26 10.62 -13.67
CA ILE A 79 3.33 10.04 -12.33
C ILE A 79 4.53 9.10 -12.20
N GLN A 80 5.09 9.03 -11.01
CA GLN A 80 6.21 8.17 -10.64
C GLN A 80 5.94 7.56 -9.27
N PHE A 81 6.27 6.28 -9.10
CA PHE A 81 6.04 5.55 -7.86
C PHE A 81 7.33 5.32 -7.09
N GLY A 82 7.23 5.25 -5.77
CA GLY A 82 8.33 4.97 -4.87
C GLY A 82 7.87 4.30 -3.59
N GLY A 83 8.69 4.41 -2.57
CA GLY A 83 8.34 4.00 -1.22
C GLY A 83 8.23 2.50 -1.01
N GLY A 84 7.48 2.16 0.04
CA GLY A 84 7.38 0.79 0.52
C GLY A 84 6.78 -0.19 -0.48
N VAL A 85 5.77 0.21 -1.25
CA VAL A 85 5.08 -0.64 -2.24
C VAL A 85 6.04 -1.05 -3.35
N VAL A 86 6.76 -0.10 -3.94
CA VAL A 86 7.72 -0.39 -5.01
C VAL A 86 8.85 -1.29 -4.49
N LEU A 87 9.42 -0.99 -3.32
CA LEU A 87 10.50 -1.79 -2.76
C LEU A 87 10.06 -3.23 -2.46
N ASN A 88 8.86 -3.42 -1.91
CA ASN A 88 8.42 -4.72 -1.44
C ASN A 88 7.64 -5.56 -2.46
N TYR A 89 7.03 -4.96 -3.49
CA TYR A 89 6.25 -5.73 -4.47
C TYR A 89 6.80 -5.70 -5.89
N VAL A 90 7.75 -4.79 -6.17
CA VAL A 90 8.47 -4.76 -7.46
C VAL A 90 9.85 -5.40 -7.32
N PHE A 91 10.66 -4.99 -6.35
CA PHE A 91 12.04 -5.43 -6.22
C PHE A 91 12.22 -6.65 -5.31
N MET A 92 11.64 -6.63 -4.10
CA MET A 92 11.88 -7.67 -3.08
C MET A 92 11.52 -9.10 -3.53
N PRO A 93 10.43 -9.35 -4.30
CA PRO A 93 10.09 -10.71 -4.72
C PRO A 93 11.12 -11.41 -5.60
N GLN A 94 12.04 -10.66 -6.19
CA GLN A 94 13.17 -11.21 -6.97
C GLN A 94 14.31 -11.74 -6.08
N LEU A 95 14.32 -11.34 -4.82
CA LEU A 95 15.40 -11.62 -3.88
C LEU A 95 14.93 -12.39 -2.65
N ASP A 96 13.82 -11.97 -2.05
CA ASP A 96 13.40 -12.43 -0.73
C ASP A 96 11.90 -12.20 -0.51
N VAL A 97 11.38 -12.61 0.66
CA VAL A 97 10.01 -12.33 1.06
C VAL A 97 9.83 -10.85 1.44
N PRO A 98 8.76 -10.19 0.95
CA PRO A 98 8.47 -8.81 1.28
C PRO A 98 7.94 -8.67 2.72
N ARG A 99 8.05 -7.47 3.27
CA ARG A 99 7.17 -7.04 4.36
C ARG A 99 5.87 -6.49 3.79
N PHE A 100 4.80 -6.55 4.55
CA PHE A 100 3.56 -5.91 4.14
C PHE A 100 3.64 -4.38 4.30
N THR A 101 3.16 -3.66 3.30
CA THR A 101 3.04 -2.20 3.28
C THR A 101 1.75 -1.82 2.57
N PHE A 102 1.08 -0.78 3.05
CA PHE A 102 -0.30 -0.47 2.66
C PHE A 102 -0.51 0.97 2.22
N ASP A 103 0.57 1.72 2.09
CA ASP A 103 0.55 3.10 1.61
C ASP A 103 1.27 3.16 0.26
N LEU A 104 0.63 3.72 -0.75
CA LEU A 104 1.21 3.92 -2.06
C LEU A 104 1.79 5.33 -2.14
N ASP A 105 3.11 5.39 -2.19
CA ASP A 105 3.85 6.64 -2.38
C ASP A 105 4.04 6.92 -3.86
N SER A 106 3.68 8.13 -4.29
CA SER A 106 3.92 8.60 -5.65
C SER A 106 4.36 10.05 -5.68
N SER A 107 4.88 10.48 -6.80
CA SER A 107 5.23 11.88 -7.05
C SER A 107 4.76 12.32 -8.43
N TRP A 108 4.37 13.58 -8.51
CA TRP A 108 4.03 14.22 -9.78
C TRP A 108 5.30 14.74 -10.43
N ARG A 109 5.56 14.36 -11.67
CA ARG A 109 6.82 14.65 -12.35
C ARG A 109 6.89 16.04 -12.97
N GLU A 110 5.76 16.66 -13.20
CA GLU A 110 5.66 18.02 -13.74
C GLU A 110 5.58 19.04 -12.61
N ARG A 111 6.14 20.22 -12.83
CA ARG A 111 6.01 21.31 -11.87
C ARG A 111 4.57 21.83 -11.87
N VAL A 112 3.91 21.78 -10.71
CA VAL A 112 2.54 22.27 -10.54
C VAL A 112 2.50 23.38 -9.50
N SER A 113 1.57 24.33 -9.70
CA SER A 113 1.45 25.50 -8.82
C SER A 113 0.72 25.21 -7.51
N SER A 114 -0.10 24.18 -7.46
CA SER A 114 -0.89 23.83 -6.27
C SER A 114 -1.53 22.45 -6.36
N LYS A 115 -1.97 21.90 -5.21
CA LYS A 115 -2.77 20.69 -5.11
C LYS A 115 -4.04 20.71 -5.97
N ARG A 116 -4.63 21.90 -6.18
CA ARG A 116 -5.88 22.05 -6.96
C ARG A 116 -5.71 21.60 -8.41
N VAL A 117 -4.52 21.77 -8.98
CA VAL A 117 -4.23 21.30 -10.35
C VAL A 117 -4.36 19.78 -10.40
N ILE A 118 -3.73 19.07 -9.48
CA ILE A 118 -3.79 17.60 -9.42
C ILE A 118 -5.22 17.11 -9.08
N LEU A 119 -5.92 17.79 -8.17
CA LEU A 119 -7.32 17.47 -7.87
C LEU A 119 -8.21 17.59 -9.12
N GLY A 120 -7.95 18.56 -10.00
CA GLY A 120 -8.61 18.66 -11.31
C GLY A 120 -8.34 17.44 -12.19
N GLU A 121 -7.10 16.94 -12.23
CA GLU A 121 -6.72 15.72 -12.95
C GLU A 121 -7.39 14.47 -12.35
N ILE A 122 -7.53 14.40 -11.02
CA ILE A 122 -8.21 13.28 -10.33
C ILE A 122 -9.69 13.19 -10.73
N VAL A 123 -10.36 14.31 -11.07
CA VAL A 123 -11.74 14.24 -11.59
C VAL A 123 -11.80 13.44 -12.90
N GLY A 124 -10.86 13.67 -13.82
CA GLY A 124 -10.75 12.90 -15.05
C GLY A 124 -10.40 11.41 -14.79
N PHE A 125 -9.48 11.16 -13.87
CA PHE A 125 -9.13 9.81 -13.43
C PHE A 125 -10.33 9.07 -12.82
N ASN A 126 -11.14 9.73 -12.02
CA ASN A 126 -12.37 9.16 -11.46
C ASN A 126 -13.39 8.78 -12.54
N LYS A 127 -13.50 9.59 -13.60
CA LYS A 127 -14.33 9.25 -14.75
C LYS A 127 -13.80 7.97 -15.42
N TYR A 128 -12.50 7.89 -15.70
CA TYR A 128 -11.85 6.70 -16.24
C TYR A 128 -12.08 5.45 -15.37
N LEU A 129 -11.86 5.54 -14.05
CA LEU A 129 -12.12 4.42 -13.13
C LEU A 129 -13.59 3.99 -13.13
N SER A 130 -14.53 4.95 -13.16
CA SER A 130 -15.97 4.65 -13.16
C SER A 130 -16.43 3.95 -14.44
N GLU A 131 -15.79 4.22 -15.58
CA GLU A 131 -16.05 3.54 -16.84
C GLU A 131 -15.45 2.14 -16.89
N LYS A 132 -14.23 1.97 -16.35
CA LYS A 132 -13.51 0.70 -16.32
C LYS A 132 -14.00 -0.25 -15.22
N TYR A 133 -14.38 0.29 -14.07
CA TYR A 133 -14.86 -0.41 -12.89
C TYR A 133 -16.23 0.15 -12.45
N PRO A 134 -17.30 -0.12 -13.18
CA PRO A 134 -18.62 0.47 -12.91
C PRO A 134 -19.29 -0.15 -11.69
N ILE A 135 -18.58 -0.18 -10.54
CA ILE A 135 -19.11 -0.75 -9.31
C ILE A 135 -19.94 0.27 -8.56
N CYS A 136 -21.20 -0.05 -8.40
CA CYS A 136 -22.17 0.80 -7.74
C CYS A 136 -22.93 0.03 -6.68
N LEU A 137 -22.61 0.29 -5.40
CA LEU A 137 -23.29 -0.33 -4.28
C LEU A 137 -24.74 0.19 -4.22
N PRO A 138 -25.76 -0.62 -4.50
CA PRO A 138 -27.15 -0.17 -4.51
C PRO A 138 -27.60 0.13 -3.08
N VAL A 139 -28.06 1.36 -2.83
CA VAL A 139 -28.55 1.81 -1.53
C VAL A 139 -30.07 2.04 -1.52
N SER A 140 -30.66 2.27 -2.67
CA SER A 140 -32.12 2.30 -2.93
C SER A 140 -32.37 2.03 -4.41
N ALA A 141 -33.67 1.98 -4.83
CA ALA A 141 -34.04 1.72 -6.22
C ALA A 141 -33.44 2.70 -7.23
N ASP A 142 -33.23 3.95 -6.80
CA ASP A 142 -32.78 5.08 -7.61
C ASP A 142 -31.42 5.64 -7.21
N LYS A 143 -30.79 5.07 -6.20
CA LYS A 143 -29.49 5.54 -5.67
C LYS A 143 -28.51 4.41 -5.49
N CYS A 144 -27.29 4.68 -5.91
CA CYS A 144 -26.17 3.83 -5.60
C CYS A 144 -24.98 4.65 -5.14
N LEU A 145 -24.13 4.03 -4.34
CA LEU A 145 -22.86 4.59 -3.88
C LEU A 145 -21.75 4.04 -4.77
N LYS A 146 -21.13 4.93 -5.55
CA LYS A 146 -20.01 4.55 -6.40
C LYS A 146 -18.80 4.20 -5.52
N LEU A 147 -18.25 3.03 -5.77
CA LEU A 147 -16.96 2.60 -5.24
C LEU A 147 -15.89 2.71 -6.33
N MET A 148 -14.63 2.51 -6.00
CA MET A 148 -13.51 2.73 -6.93
C MET A 148 -13.46 4.18 -7.47
N THR A 149 -13.79 5.14 -6.62
CA THR A 149 -13.70 6.58 -6.92
C THR A 149 -12.77 7.22 -5.90
N VAL A 150 -11.68 7.80 -6.37
CA VAL A 150 -10.68 8.45 -5.52
C VAL A 150 -11.27 9.68 -4.82
N GLU A 151 -11.09 9.73 -3.52
CA GLU A 151 -11.52 10.81 -2.64
C GLU A 151 -10.30 11.54 -2.07
N TYR A 152 -10.46 12.84 -1.81
CA TYR A 152 -9.49 13.62 -1.06
C TYR A 152 -9.53 13.23 0.43
N ASP A 153 -8.38 12.84 1.00
CA ASP A 153 -8.28 12.47 2.42
C ASP A 153 -7.91 13.71 3.27
N VAL A 154 -8.92 14.52 3.58
CA VAL A 154 -8.76 15.76 4.35
C VAL A 154 -8.13 15.50 5.73
N GLU A 155 -8.39 14.33 6.33
CA GLU A 155 -7.88 13.97 7.65
C GLU A 155 -6.37 13.70 7.67
N LYS A 156 -5.79 13.40 6.50
CA LYS A 156 -4.36 13.07 6.33
C LYS A 156 -3.58 14.13 5.56
N ASP A 157 -4.23 15.19 5.11
CA ASP A 157 -3.60 16.22 4.28
C ASP A 157 -2.87 17.29 5.11
N TYR A 158 -1.80 16.89 5.79
CA TYR A 158 -1.03 17.77 6.69
C TYR A 158 0.03 18.61 6.00
N PHE A 159 0.52 18.21 4.84
CA PHE A 159 1.67 18.84 4.20
C PHE A 159 1.26 19.60 2.93
N PRO A 160 1.73 20.85 2.73
CA PRO A 160 1.33 21.66 1.57
C PRO A 160 1.77 21.08 0.22
N HIS A 161 2.87 20.32 0.20
CA HIS A 161 3.46 19.71 -0.99
C HIS A 161 3.10 18.24 -1.18
N VAL A 162 2.23 17.68 -0.34
CA VAL A 162 1.75 16.30 -0.45
C VAL A 162 0.23 16.31 -0.53
N LEU A 163 -0.32 15.67 -1.54
CA LEU A 163 -1.76 15.45 -1.70
C LEU A 163 -2.10 14.05 -1.21
N SER A 164 -2.85 13.98 -0.12
CA SER A 164 -3.31 12.70 0.45
C SER A 164 -4.67 12.32 -0.13
N LEU A 165 -4.76 11.12 -0.67
CA LEU A 165 -5.92 10.57 -1.37
C LEU A 165 -6.27 9.19 -0.83
N ARG A 166 -7.53 8.79 -1.01
CA ARG A 166 -8.01 7.47 -0.63
C ARG A 166 -8.99 6.90 -1.67
N LEU A 167 -8.97 5.59 -1.83
CA LEU A 167 -9.87 4.85 -2.70
C LEU A 167 -10.69 3.87 -1.86
N PRO A 168 -12.03 4.00 -1.76
CA PRO A 168 -12.87 3.03 -1.09
C PRO A 168 -12.95 1.74 -1.91
N VAL A 169 -12.71 0.61 -1.27
CA VAL A 169 -12.71 -0.73 -1.86
C VAL A 169 -13.50 -1.72 -1.01
N ILE A 170 -14.09 -2.72 -1.64
CA ILE A 170 -14.78 -3.79 -0.92
C ILE A 170 -13.76 -4.87 -0.55
N THR A 171 -13.77 -5.28 0.72
CA THR A 171 -12.90 -6.31 1.26
C THR A 171 -13.68 -7.35 2.06
N ARG A 172 -13.08 -8.54 2.26
CA ARG A 172 -13.61 -9.61 3.12
C ARG A 172 -13.20 -9.47 4.57
N TRP A 173 -12.05 -8.87 4.83
CA TRP A 173 -11.30 -9.07 6.06
C TRP A 173 -11.19 -7.84 6.94
N SER A 174 -11.22 -6.63 6.37
CA SER A 174 -11.01 -5.41 7.13
C SER A 174 -11.93 -4.28 6.72
N GLY A 175 -11.83 -3.19 7.47
CA GLY A 175 -12.59 -1.99 7.21
C GLY A 175 -13.89 -1.94 7.99
N VAL A 176 -14.73 -0.97 7.65
CA VAL A 176 -16.04 -0.75 8.23
C VAL A 176 -17.05 -1.69 7.57
N GLU A 177 -17.97 -2.26 8.35
CA GLU A 177 -19.09 -3.01 7.76
C GLU A 177 -19.82 -2.14 6.74
N PHE A 178 -20.16 -2.72 5.58
CA PHE A 178 -20.74 -1.95 4.49
C PHE A 178 -22.02 -1.18 4.89
N TYR A 179 -22.83 -1.72 5.81
CA TYR A 179 -24.00 -1.03 6.33
C TYR A 179 -23.64 0.29 7.01
N ASN A 180 -22.64 0.27 7.89
CA ASN A 180 -22.16 1.46 8.59
C ASN A 180 -21.52 2.46 7.60
N TYR A 181 -20.80 1.96 6.60
CA TYR A 181 -20.24 2.79 5.54
C TYR A 181 -21.34 3.50 4.73
N VAL A 182 -22.39 2.79 4.32
CA VAL A 182 -23.54 3.39 3.62
C VAL A 182 -24.19 4.47 4.48
N LYS A 183 -24.46 4.17 5.75
CA LYS A 183 -25.07 5.11 6.69
C LYS A 183 -24.24 6.39 6.83
N VAL A 184 -22.94 6.27 7.00
CA VAL A 184 -22.03 7.43 7.14
C VAL A 184 -21.90 8.21 5.83
N SER A 185 -21.76 7.52 4.69
CA SER A 185 -21.50 8.16 3.40
C SER A 185 -22.75 8.78 2.75
N THR A 186 -23.96 8.26 3.04
CA THR A 186 -25.19 8.70 2.37
C THR A 186 -26.24 9.27 3.32
N GLY A 187 -26.09 9.09 4.63
CA GLY A 187 -27.11 9.38 5.63
C GLY A 187 -28.33 8.46 5.56
N LEU A 188 -28.30 7.39 4.74
CA LEU A 188 -29.39 6.45 4.57
C LEU A 188 -29.22 5.23 5.48
N GLU A 189 -30.33 4.77 6.04
CA GLU A 189 -30.42 3.46 6.69
C GLU A 189 -31.06 2.46 5.72
N LEU A 190 -30.38 1.34 5.50
CA LEU A 190 -30.94 0.23 4.75
C LEU A 190 -31.95 -0.50 5.62
N ASP A 191 -33.12 -0.79 5.08
CA ASP A 191 -34.07 -1.66 5.76
C ASP A 191 -33.57 -3.12 5.79
N TYR A 192 -34.21 -3.94 6.61
CA TYR A 192 -33.81 -5.35 6.77
C TYR A 192 -33.88 -6.14 5.43
N THR A 193 -34.85 -5.82 4.57
CA THR A 193 -35.05 -6.52 3.29
C THR A 193 -33.91 -6.20 2.33
N ALA A 194 -33.59 -4.91 2.15
CA ALA A 194 -32.47 -4.45 1.33
C ALA A 194 -31.13 -5.01 1.83
N LEU A 195 -30.92 -4.97 3.15
CA LEU A 195 -29.74 -5.53 3.79
C LEU A 195 -29.59 -7.04 3.54
N SER A 196 -30.69 -7.79 3.68
CA SER A 196 -30.71 -9.23 3.44
C SER A 196 -30.39 -9.58 1.98
N LYS A 197 -30.94 -8.82 1.03
CA LYS A 197 -30.65 -8.98 -0.41
C LYS A 197 -29.16 -8.73 -0.71
N LEU A 198 -28.57 -7.65 -0.19
CA LEU A 198 -27.15 -7.32 -0.37
C LEU A 198 -26.25 -8.38 0.26
N ARG A 199 -26.59 -8.89 1.44
CA ARG A 199 -25.86 -10.02 2.07
C ARG A 199 -25.82 -11.26 1.18
N LYS A 200 -26.95 -11.59 0.52
CA LYS A 200 -26.99 -12.70 -0.46
C LYS A 200 -26.06 -12.44 -1.65
N CYS A 201 -26.00 -11.19 -2.15
CA CYS A 201 -25.06 -10.84 -3.21
C CYS A 201 -23.60 -11.05 -2.78
N PHE A 202 -23.20 -10.59 -1.58
CA PHE A 202 -21.87 -10.82 -1.06
C PHE A 202 -21.56 -12.30 -0.86
N GLN A 203 -22.51 -13.06 -0.31
CA GLN A 203 -22.35 -14.51 -0.11
C GLN A 203 -22.17 -15.24 -1.44
N SER A 204 -22.93 -14.87 -2.45
CA SER A 204 -22.86 -15.46 -3.79
C SER A 204 -21.59 -15.08 -4.55
N ALA A 205 -21.15 -13.81 -4.43
CA ALA A 205 -20.03 -13.27 -5.22
C ALA A 205 -18.68 -13.53 -4.59
N ILE A 206 -18.56 -13.39 -3.27
CA ILE A 206 -17.26 -13.37 -2.55
C ILE A 206 -17.24 -14.26 -1.30
N SER A 207 -18.26 -15.12 -1.13
CA SER A 207 -18.35 -16.13 -0.06
C SER A 207 -18.33 -15.55 1.36
N VAL A 208 -18.81 -14.32 1.56
CA VAL A 208 -18.96 -13.70 2.89
C VAL A 208 -20.38 -13.19 3.09
N ARG A 209 -20.87 -13.26 4.33
CA ARG A 209 -22.19 -12.73 4.67
C ARG A 209 -22.21 -11.20 4.64
N ASP A 210 -21.19 -10.58 5.24
CA ASP A 210 -21.06 -9.14 5.34
C ASP A 210 -19.66 -8.72 4.84
N ALA A 211 -19.61 -8.09 3.68
CA ALA A 211 -18.40 -7.47 3.19
C ALA A 211 -18.09 -6.18 3.98
N ARG A 212 -16.86 -5.73 3.90
CA ARG A 212 -16.39 -4.50 4.51
C ARG A 212 -15.94 -3.52 3.46
N VAL A 213 -15.95 -2.25 3.79
CA VAL A 213 -15.34 -1.20 2.97
C VAL A 213 -14.10 -0.70 3.69
N ASP A 214 -12.98 -0.79 3.02
CA ASP A 214 -11.70 -0.26 3.49
C ASP A 214 -11.21 0.81 2.52
N TYR A 215 -10.19 1.56 2.91
CA TYR A 215 -9.57 2.59 2.10
C TYR A 215 -8.15 2.19 1.70
N VAL A 216 -7.88 2.18 0.42
CA VAL A 216 -6.51 2.25 -0.08
C VAL A 216 -6.08 3.69 -0.06
N ARG A 217 -5.09 4.00 0.76
CA ARG A 217 -4.50 5.34 0.84
C ARG A 217 -3.32 5.46 -0.07
N PHE A 218 -3.18 6.63 -0.67
CA PHE A 218 -2.02 6.97 -1.46
C PHE A 218 -1.72 8.46 -1.40
N GLU A 219 -0.47 8.78 -1.61
CA GLU A 219 0.03 10.15 -1.55
C GLU A 219 0.69 10.51 -2.87
N ILE A 220 0.46 11.76 -3.30
CA ILE A 220 1.14 12.34 -4.46
C ILE A 220 1.97 13.53 -3.97
N THR A 221 3.28 13.38 -3.96
CA THR A 221 4.20 14.48 -3.71
C THR A 221 4.26 15.39 -4.94
N LEU A 222 4.12 16.69 -4.73
CA LEU A 222 4.08 17.71 -5.79
C LEU A 222 5.46 18.27 -6.15
N GLU A 223 6.50 17.79 -5.48
CA GLU A 223 7.88 18.20 -5.74
C GLU A 223 8.48 17.32 -6.84
N PRO A 224 8.72 17.89 -8.04
CA PRO A 224 9.42 17.17 -9.09
C PRO A 224 10.92 17.06 -8.77
N GLY A 225 11.58 16.07 -9.35
CA GLY A 225 13.04 15.98 -9.28
C GLY A 225 13.60 14.73 -8.63
N TYR A 226 12.76 13.77 -8.25
CA TYR A 226 13.28 12.46 -7.87
C TYR A 226 13.84 11.73 -9.10
N PRO A 227 15.02 11.11 -9.01
CA PRO A 227 15.58 10.29 -10.07
C PRO A 227 14.57 9.19 -10.46
N CYS A 228 14.30 9.08 -11.76
CA CYS A 228 13.27 8.20 -12.28
C CYS A 228 13.83 7.25 -13.33
N THR A 229 13.42 6.00 -13.23
CA THR A 229 13.65 4.99 -14.25
C THR A 229 12.32 4.37 -14.70
N GLU A 230 12.24 3.95 -15.96
CA GLU A 230 11.13 3.15 -16.45
C GLU A 230 11.49 1.67 -16.33
N LEU A 231 10.62 0.91 -15.69
CA LEU A 231 10.81 -0.52 -15.48
C LEU A 231 9.58 -1.29 -15.96
N GLU A 232 9.79 -2.30 -16.79
CA GLU A 232 8.75 -3.24 -17.16
C GLU A 232 8.60 -4.32 -16.09
N VAL A 233 7.40 -4.42 -15.48
CA VAL A 233 7.13 -5.24 -14.31
C VAL A 233 5.93 -6.15 -14.56
N ASP A 234 6.06 -7.42 -14.21
CA ASP A 234 4.92 -8.32 -14.05
C ASP A 234 4.29 -8.08 -12.68
N LEU A 235 3.14 -7.42 -12.68
CA LEU A 235 2.47 -7.07 -11.43
C LEU A 235 1.94 -8.30 -10.69
N PRO A 236 1.94 -8.27 -9.35
CA PRO A 236 1.32 -9.29 -8.52
C PRO A 236 -0.13 -9.58 -8.93
N PHE A 237 -0.67 -10.72 -8.49
CA PHE A 237 -2.06 -11.14 -8.68
C PHE A 237 -2.49 -11.27 -10.15
N LYS A 238 -1.55 -11.54 -11.05
CA LYS A 238 -1.82 -11.65 -12.50
C LYS A 238 -2.45 -10.39 -13.10
N LEU A 239 -2.17 -9.22 -12.53
CA LEU A 239 -2.65 -7.94 -13.05
C LEU A 239 -2.00 -7.55 -14.41
N GLY A 240 -1.06 -8.37 -14.89
CA GLY A 240 -0.41 -8.23 -16.18
C GLY A 240 0.90 -7.45 -16.10
N ARG A 241 1.53 -7.31 -17.27
CA ARG A 241 2.80 -6.60 -17.44
C ARG A 241 2.53 -5.13 -17.71
N VAL A 242 3.26 -4.26 -17.03
CA VAL A 242 3.12 -2.81 -17.15
C VAL A 242 4.50 -2.13 -17.08
N LYS A 243 4.66 -1.05 -17.83
CA LYS A 243 5.80 -0.15 -17.69
C LYS A 243 5.49 0.88 -16.61
N LEU A 244 6.22 0.82 -15.51
CA LEU A 244 6.10 1.75 -14.39
C LEU A 244 7.22 2.78 -14.42
N ASN A 245 6.86 4.04 -14.20
CA ASN A 245 7.83 5.05 -13.81
C ASN A 245 8.09 4.90 -12.31
N ILE A 246 9.30 4.57 -11.93
CA ILE A 246 9.66 4.37 -10.53
C ILE A 246 10.84 5.24 -10.14
N THR A 247 10.86 5.65 -8.88
CA THR A 247 12.04 6.27 -8.29
C THR A 247 13.18 5.25 -8.27
N GLU A 248 14.36 5.64 -8.71
CA GLU A 248 15.52 4.76 -8.77
C GLU A 248 15.76 4.06 -7.43
N LEU A 249 16.09 2.76 -7.48
CA LEU A 249 16.27 1.93 -6.29
C LEU A 249 17.33 2.50 -5.35
N GLU A 250 18.47 2.90 -5.89
CA GLU A 250 19.59 3.48 -5.14
C GLU A 250 19.16 4.73 -4.39
N TYR A 251 18.40 5.62 -5.03
CA TYR A 251 17.89 6.84 -4.38
C TYR A 251 16.89 6.52 -3.26
N GLN A 252 15.96 5.58 -3.49
CA GLN A 252 14.99 5.17 -2.47
C GLN A 252 15.69 4.60 -1.23
N LEU A 253 16.69 3.72 -1.42
CA LEU A 253 17.45 3.14 -0.32
C LEU A 253 18.35 4.17 0.37
N ALA A 254 19.02 5.05 -0.38
CA ALA A 254 19.79 6.15 0.19
C ALA A 254 18.93 7.09 1.04
N SER A 255 17.70 7.40 0.56
CA SER A 255 16.74 8.20 1.33
C SER A 255 16.35 7.52 2.65
N LYS A 256 16.06 6.20 2.62
CA LYS A 256 15.79 5.44 3.85
C LYS A 256 16.98 5.37 4.79
N LEU A 257 18.18 5.21 4.24
CA LEU A 257 19.39 5.21 5.05
C LEU A 257 19.57 6.56 5.76
N VAL A 258 19.51 7.67 5.03
CA VAL A 258 19.78 9.00 5.59
C VAL A 258 18.66 9.47 6.51
N PHE A 259 17.38 9.31 6.11
CA PHE A 259 16.25 9.94 6.80
C PHE A 259 15.46 9.00 7.74
N LYS A 260 15.80 7.71 7.78
CA LYS A 260 15.18 6.76 8.70
C LYS A 260 16.21 6.07 9.58
N ILE A 261 17.18 5.35 9.01
CA ILE A 261 18.13 4.57 9.80
C ILE A 261 19.20 5.47 10.44
N GLY A 262 19.77 6.39 9.67
CA GLY A 262 20.85 7.30 10.09
C GLY A 262 20.37 8.67 10.59
N TRP A 263 19.05 8.85 10.82
CA TRP A 263 18.52 10.10 11.31
C TRP A 263 18.64 10.24 12.83
N ASN A 264 18.87 11.48 13.29
CA ASN A 264 18.86 11.78 14.72
C ASN A 264 17.43 12.15 15.18
N PHE A 265 16.72 11.19 15.73
CA PHE A 265 15.37 11.38 16.26
C PHE A 265 15.32 12.06 17.65
N GLY A 266 16.47 12.18 18.34
CA GLY A 266 16.48 12.71 19.70
C GLY A 266 15.54 11.96 20.64
N ALA A 267 14.64 12.69 21.32
CA ALA A 267 13.64 12.12 22.24
C ALA A 267 12.56 11.27 21.51
N ASP A 268 12.35 11.48 20.21
CA ASP A 268 11.30 10.80 19.44
C ASP A 268 11.76 9.43 18.89
N LEU A 269 12.95 8.97 19.24
CA LEU A 269 13.50 7.72 18.71
C LEU A 269 12.57 6.53 18.96
N GLN A 270 12.03 6.39 20.16
CA GLN A 270 11.16 5.27 20.53
C GLN A 270 9.91 5.21 19.63
N ALA A 271 9.30 6.35 19.32
CA ALA A 271 8.14 6.43 18.43
C ALA A 271 8.47 6.08 16.96
N ASN A 272 9.74 6.21 16.57
CA ASN A 272 10.21 5.99 15.20
C ASN A 272 10.88 4.62 14.97
N LEU A 273 11.08 3.79 16.00
CA LEU A 273 11.78 2.50 15.86
C LEU A 273 11.08 1.54 14.90
N HIS A 274 9.75 1.62 14.77
CA HIS A 274 9.03 0.84 13.77
C HIS A 274 9.41 1.23 12.33
N ASP A 275 9.59 2.51 12.06
CA ASP A 275 10.02 3.00 10.75
C ASP A 275 11.50 2.69 10.48
N VAL A 276 12.34 2.74 11.51
CA VAL A 276 13.74 2.29 11.45
C VAL A 276 13.79 0.81 11.07
N LEU A 277 12.99 -0.04 11.73
CA LEU A 277 12.91 -1.48 11.40
C LEU A 277 12.48 -1.71 9.96
N LYS A 278 11.40 -1.05 9.51
CA LYS A 278 10.93 -1.15 8.11
C LYS A 278 12.05 -0.76 7.13
N ALA A 279 12.76 0.32 7.41
CA ALA A 279 13.86 0.79 6.58
C ALA A 279 15.03 -0.21 6.55
N ILE A 280 15.44 -0.75 7.69
CA ILE A 280 16.49 -1.80 7.75
C ILE A 280 16.07 -3.04 6.94
N LEU A 281 14.83 -3.48 7.06
CA LEU A 281 14.35 -4.63 6.29
C LEU A 281 14.32 -4.36 4.78
N ASP A 282 14.06 -3.13 4.35
CA ASP A 282 14.13 -2.73 2.95
C ASP A 282 15.59 -2.68 2.43
N MET A 283 16.59 -2.45 3.32
CA MET A 283 18.02 -2.50 2.96
C MET A 283 18.53 -3.88 2.54
N ARG A 284 17.72 -4.94 2.68
CA ARG A 284 18.06 -6.25 2.06
C ARG A 284 18.23 -6.14 0.55
N LEU A 285 17.63 -5.12 -0.07
CA LEU A 285 17.74 -4.82 -1.50
C LEU A 285 19.10 -4.24 -1.91
N LEU A 286 20.00 -3.92 -0.97
CA LEU A 286 21.35 -3.42 -1.28
C LEU A 286 22.17 -4.33 -2.20
N VAL A 287 21.82 -5.62 -2.29
CA VAL A 287 22.47 -6.56 -3.21
C VAL A 287 22.11 -6.34 -4.69
N LEU A 288 21.10 -5.51 -4.96
CA LEU A 288 20.63 -5.20 -6.32
C LEU A 288 21.08 -3.83 -6.84
N VAL A 289 21.73 -3.03 -6.00
CA VAL A 289 22.11 -1.65 -6.34
C VAL A 289 23.51 -1.55 -6.92
N ASP A 290 23.75 -0.47 -7.68
CA ASP A 290 25.08 0.00 -8.00
C ASP A 290 25.65 0.75 -6.78
N ASP A 291 26.73 0.21 -6.18
CA ASP A 291 27.35 0.74 -4.96
C ASP A 291 27.81 2.19 -5.14
N PHE A 292 28.37 2.53 -6.30
CA PHE A 292 28.88 3.89 -6.55
C PHE A 292 27.72 4.88 -6.64
N LYS A 293 26.66 4.53 -7.34
CA LYS A 293 25.46 5.35 -7.48
C LYS A 293 24.75 5.52 -6.14
N PHE A 294 24.66 4.46 -5.35
CA PHE A 294 24.09 4.49 -4.01
C PHE A 294 24.86 5.45 -3.08
N LYS A 295 26.20 5.35 -3.03
CA LYS A 295 27.06 6.26 -2.25
C LYS A 295 26.86 7.72 -2.64
N ASN A 296 26.84 8.01 -3.93
CA ASN A 296 26.62 9.37 -4.42
C ASN A 296 25.27 9.93 -3.94
N TYR A 297 24.20 9.11 -3.93
CA TYR A 297 22.91 9.55 -3.39
C TYR A 297 22.93 9.72 -1.87
N VAL A 298 23.63 8.88 -1.13
CA VAL A 298 23.78 9.04 0.33
C VAL A 298 24.48 10.38 0.62
N GLU A 299 25.59 10.68 -0.06
CA GLU A 299 26.33 11.94 0.11
C GLU A 299 25.48 13.16 -0.28
N LEU A 300 24.77 13.10 -1.40
CA LEU A 300 23.87 14.15 -1.87
C LEU A 300 22.77 14.45 -0.84
N LEU A 301 22.09 13.40 -0.36
CA LEU A 301 20.98 13.53 0.58
C LEU A 301 21.47 13.98 1.97
N ALA A 302 22.61 13.47 2.44
CA ALA A 302 23.22 13.92 3.67
C ALA A 302 23.60 15.42 3.62
N SER A 303 24.27 15.82 2.53
CA SER A 303 24.70 17.21 2.32
C SER A 303 23.51 18.17 2.23
N SER A 304 22.41 17.77 1.60
CA SER A 304 21.18 18.57 1.49
C SER A 304 20.55 18.91 2.86
N ARG A 305 20.91 18.16 3.90
CA ARG A 305 20.46 18.33 5.30
C ARG A 305 21.57 18.78 6.24
N GLY A 306 22.76 19.12 5.71
CA GLY A 306 23.91 19.50 6.52
C GLY A 306 24.47 18.38 7.40
N LEU A 307 24.19 17.10 7.08
CA LEU A 307 24.67 15.94 7.81
C LEU A 307 26.05 15.51 7.27
N LYS A 308 26.93 15.09 8.16
CA LYS A 308 28.17 14.41 7.80
C LYS A 308 27.97 12.90 7.81
N LEU A 309 28.68 12.17 6.96
CA LEU A 309 28.61 10.70 6.92
C LEU A 309 28.92 10.05 8.27
N ARG A 310 29.86 10.65 9.06
CA ARG A 310 30.12 10.19 10.41
C ARG A 310 28.90 10.26 11.31
N ASP A 311 28.17 11.37 11.28
CA ASP A 311 26.95 11.54 12.11
C ASP A 311 25.89 10.50 11.75
N ILE A 312 25.75 10.18 10.45
CA ILE A 312 24.86 9.12 9.97
C ILE A 312 25.30 7.76 10.55
N ARG A 313 26.57 7.42 10.53
CA ARG A 313 27.09 6.16 11.09
C ARG A 313 26.82 6.06 12.59
N ASP A 314 27.11 7.11 13.35
CA ASP A 314 26.87 7.16 14.80
C ASP A 314 25.37 6.99 15.11
N ASN A 315 24.49 7.58 14.29
CA ASN A 315 23.04 7.42 14.42
C ASN A 315 22.57 6.00 14.05
N ILE A 316 23.12 5.38 13.00
CA ILE A 316 22.80 3.98 12.63
C ILE A 316 23.10 3.07 13.82
N GLU A 317 24.27 3.21 14.45
CA GLU A 317 24.65 2.40 15.60
C GLU A 317 23.69 2.58 16.76
N ARG A 318 23.40 3.84 17.13
CA ARG A 318 22.46 4.16 18.21
C ARG A 318 21.05 3.62 17.91
N ASN A 319 20.49 3.91 16.75
CA ASN A 319 19.14 3.55 16.39
C ASN A 319 18.98 2.02 16.30
N THR A 320 20.00 1.32 15.79
CA THR A 320 20.05 -0.16 15.76
C THR A 320 20.13 -0.74 17.16
N SER A 321 20.97 -0.18 18.05
CA SER A 321 21.06 -0.63 19.44
C SER A 321 19.73 -0.51 20.17
N GLU A 322 19.03 0.61 20.04
CA GLU A 322 17.69 0.80 20.65
C GLU A 322 16.65 -0.11 20.02
N LEU A 323 16.69 -0.30 18.71
CA LEU A 323 15.78 -1.22 18.00
C LEU A 323 15.92 -2.66 18.51
N LEU A 324 17.16 -3.14 18.73
CA LEU A 324 17.41 -4.51 19.21
C LEU A 324 16.83 -4.76 20.61
N LYS A 325 16.70 -3.74 21.46
CA LYS A 325 16.10 -3.88 22.80
C LYS A 325 14.61 -4.19 22.77
N ILE A 326 13.90 -3.80 21.70
CA ILE A 326 12.43 -3.98 21.57
C ILE A 326 12.04 -4.79 20.33
N SER A 327 13.01 -5.42 19.67
CA SER A 327 12.80 -6.12 18.41
C SER A 327 11.72 -7.19 18.50
N ASP A 328 11.65 -7.98 19.57
CA ASP A 328 10.67 -9.04 19.78
C ASP A 328 9.23 -8.50 19.84
N TYR A 329 9.04 -7.34 20.45
CA TYR A 329 7.74 -6.67 20.48
C TYR A 329 7.32 -6.18 19.09
N LEU A 330 8.20 -5.47 18.39
CA LEU A 330 7.93 -4.97 17.03
C LEU A 330 7.69 -6.09 16.05
N TRP A 331 8.40 -7.22 16.21
CA TRP A 331 8.33 -8.40 15.37
C TRP A 331 6.94 -9.06 15.37
N SER A 332 6.15 -8.91 16.41
CA SER A 332 4.79 -9.43 16.50
C SER A 332 3.82 -8.77 15.52
N GLY A 333 4.16 -7.61 14.95
CA GLY A 333 3.32 -6.85 14.04
C GLY A 333 2.99 -7.60 12.74
N PHE A 334 1.77 -7.40 12.24
CA PHE A 334 1.25 -8.06 11.02
C PHE A 334 2.04 -7.71 9.75
N HIS A 335 2.73 -6.58 9.71
CA HIS A 335 3.62 -6.20 8.61
C HIS A 335 4.74 -7.21 8.33
N TYR A 336 5.10 -8.03 9.32
CA TYR A 336 6.26 -8.92 9.27
C TYR A 336 5.90 -10.40 9.16
N LEU A 337 4.64 -10.74 8.94
CA LEU A 337 4.16 -12.14 8.93
C LEU A 337 4.97 -13.05 8.00
N LEU A 338 5.23 -12.63 6.75
CA LEU A 338 6.02 -13.41 5.80
C LEU A 338 7.49 -13.51 6.24
N ILE A 339 8.04 -12.41 6.76
CA ILE A 339 9.44 -12.38 7.22
C ILE A 339 9.59 -13.29 8.44
N ARG A 340 8.67 -13.26 9.42
CA ARG A 340 8.67 -14.16 10.58
C ARG A 340 8.60 -15.64 10.21
N ALA A 341 7.78 -15.95 9.21
CA ALA A 341 7.67 -17.32 8.75
C ALA A 341 8.99 -17.84 8.17
N LYS A 342 9.77 -16.96 7.51
CA LYS A 342 11.06 -17.31 6.92
C LYS A 342 12.22 -17.23 7.91
N TYR A 343 12.29 -16.17 8.71
CA TYR A 343 13.40 -15.87 9.60
C TYR A 343 12.97 -16.06 11.06
N LYS A 344 13.71 -16.89 11.79
CA LYS A 344 13.39 -17.21 13.21
C LYS A 344 14.06 -16.24 14.18
N ASP A 345 15.07 -15.49 13.74
CA ASP A 345 15.85 -14.55 14.55
C ASP A 345 15.91 -13.19 13.86
N LEU A 346 15.09 -12.26 14.33
CA LEU A 346 15.03 -10.90 13.82
C LEU A 346 16.33 -10.15 14.15
N SER A 347 16.87 -10.33 15.34
CA SER A 347 18.09 -9.62 15.76
C SER A 347 19.26 -9.95 14.85
N LYS A 348 19.40 -11.23 14.47
CA LYS A 348 20.39 -11.65 13.48
C LYS A 348 20.16 -11.01 12.12
N LEU A 349 18.89 -10.99 11.64
CA LEU A 349 18.54 -10.39 10.35
C LEU A 349 18.88 -8.89 10.33
N ILE A 350 18.56 -8.16 11.40
CA ILE A 350 18.89 -6.75 11.57
C ILE A 350 20.41 -6.57 11.51
N LEU A 351 21.18 -7.30 12.33
CA LEU A 351 22.63 -7.16 12.40
C LEU A 351 23.32 -7.49 11.07
N ASP A 352 22.89 -8.54 10.39
CA ASP A 352 23.46 -8.91 9.07
C ASP A 352 23.16 -7.85 8.01
N THR A 353 21.99 -7.23 8.05
CA THR A 353 21.63 -6.13 7.16
C THR A 353 22.44 -4.87 7.46
N VAL A 354 22.61 -4.51 8.74
CA VAL A 354 23.39 -3.34 9.16
C VAL A 354 24.87 -3.53 8.80
N ARG A 355 25.43 -4.74 8.93
CA ARG A 355 26.81 -5.02 8.47
C ARG A 355 26.99 -4.75 6.98
N ARG A 356 25.99 -5.09 6.16
CA ARG A 356 26.04 -4.77 4.71
C ARG A 356 26.01 -3.27 4.46
N ILE A 357 25.18 -2.52 5.20
CA ILE A 357 25.17 -1.04 5.12
C ILE A 357 26.58 -0.49 5.39
N TYR A 358 27.25 -0.92 6.46
CA TYR A 358 28.61 -0.49 6.77
C TYR A 358 29.66 -0.92 5.73
N GLY A 359 29.45 -2.04 5.05
CA GLY A 359 30.35 -2.51 3.99
C GLY A 359 30.29 -1.65 2.72
N ILE A 360 29.18 -0.96 2.50
CA ILE A 360 28.98 -0.11 1.33
C ILE A 360 29.20 1.37 1.67
N THR A 361 28.84 1.85 2.85
CA THR A 361 28.99 3.25 3.29
C THR A 361 30.33 3.48 3.97
#